data_583111036efbc437825631b9f966fd8c
#
_entry.id   583111036efbc437825631b9f966fd8c
#
_cell.length_a   1.000
_cell.length_b   1.000
_cell.length_c   1.000
_cell.angle_alpha   90.00
_cell.angle_beta   90.00
_cell.angle_gamma   90.00
#
_symmetry.space_group_name_H-M   'P 1'
#
loop_
_entity.id
_entity.type
_entity.pdbx_description
1 polymer ?
#
loop_
_entity_poly.entity_id
_entity_poly.type
_entity_poly.pdbx_seq_one_letter_code
_entity_poly.pdbx_strand_id
1 'polypeptide(L)'
;MTQEQMTEKMISELKLDEKQAKKVTKLNKKFKTLIEGEQQENMKDQRPPMGQGRPDGHRGGGRPGGSFGGSMPGGGMGGPGGAGGFGGGMQGGPRGGMPPGGSDSQQASYDYDKQQSKYDEQMRKLLSDEQYEGYMKLKPQFYSQRRVREFLMGGNSMSGEMGMPPGGFGGHGSRQKDIKYTGATSLTAATIETGKTYESSKIDECALLISTKEAVTVSQPTISKTGDSDGGDNCSFYGVNAALLVKGGSTTTIKGGTISSSAMGSNGVFSYGGNGGRNGAEGDGTTVIIEDTKITATGNGSGGIMTTGGGIMKAKNLTVNTSGRSSAPIRSDRGGGIVTVEGGSYTSSGQGSPVIYSTADITVSNAVLTSTMSEGAVIEGKNSITLNNCQMTVSNTRRNSYAQFLDGIMLFQSFSGDAAKGNSHFTMNGGTLKNQQGHLFHVTNTNAIITLNGVKLVNEDPAMVLLSVCADGWQGAGNKATLNAVSQQLDGNILVGSDSELTLTLTDGSSFTGSIGGNITNAAGNTVSTETGKVDVTLDEGCTWNLTADTYITSFTGDASHIKSNGHCLSVNGKELKTKE
;
A
#
# COMPACT_ATOMS: atom_id res chain seq x y z
N MET A 1 -3.45 -11.86 21.06
CA MET A 1 -2.70 -12.76 21.99
C MET A 1 -2.84 -12.18 23.38
N THR A 2 -3.25 -12.99 24.37
CA THR A 2 -3.32 -12.51 25.76
C THR A 2 -1.95 -12.49 26.40
N GLN A 3 -1.82 -11.79 27.53
CA GLN A 3 -0.57 -11.70 28.29
C GLN A 3 -0.13 -13.10 28.78
N GLU A 4 -1.07 -13.96 29.13
CA GLU A 4 -0.82 -15.34 29.52
C GLU A 4 -0.28 -16.18 28.36
N GLN A 5 -0.93 -16.13 27.22
CA GLN A 5 -0.50 -16.86 25.99
C GLN A 5 0.90 -16.44 25.54
N MET A 6 1.20 -15.13 25.63
CA MET A 6 2.54 -14.63 25.33
C MET A 6 3.58 -15.16 26.32
N THR A 7 3.22 -15.20 27.61
CA THR A 7 4.13 -15.69 28.67
C THR A 7 4.46 -17.17 28.46
N GLU A 8 3.48 -18.00 28.19
CA GLU A 8 3.65 -19.43 27.90
C GLU A 8 4.55 -19.65 26.68
N LYS A 9 4.29 -18.89 25.61
CA LYS A 9 5.10 -18.94 24.39
C LYS A 9 6.54 -18.54 24.63
N MET A 10 6.80 -17.47 25.38
CA MET A 10 8.15 -17.04 25.75
C MET A 10 8.89 -18.09 26.59
N ILE A 11 8.22 -18.69 27.57
CA ILE A 11 8.83 -19.73 28.41
C ILE A 11 9.25 -20.93 27.57
N SER A 12 8.38 -21.38 26.65
CA SER A 12 8.63 -22.52 25.78
C SER A 12 9.71 -22.24 24.74
N GLU A 13 9.55 -21.18 23.94
CA GLU A 13 10.43 -20.92 22.79
C GLU A 13 11.81 -20.40 23.18
N LEU A 14 11.91 -19.62 24.29
CA LEU A 14 13.18 -19.12 24.79
C LEU A 14 13.85 -20.09 25.78
N LYS A 15 13.21 -21.24 26.05
CA LYS A 15 13.72 -22.26 26.99
C LYS A 15 14.13 -21.65 28.33
N LEU A 16 13.24 -20.83 28.92
CA LEU A 16 13.50 -20.12 30.15
C LEU A 16 13.59 -21.09 31.34
N ASP A 17 14.58 -20.89 32.22
CA ASP A 17 14.61 -21.59 33.48
C ASP A 17 13.49 -21.12 34.43
N GLU A 18 13.24 -21.84 35.52
CA GLU A 18 12.12 -21.55 36.44
C GLU A 18 12.23 -20.14 37.06
N LYS A 19 13.45 -19.65 37.33
CA LYS A 19 13.68 -18.33 37.90
C LYS A 19 13.45 -17.22 36.86
N GLN A 20 13.88 -17.45 35.62
CA GLN A 20 13.59 -16.56 34.48
C GLN A 20 12.11 -16.54 34.16
N ALA A 21 11.43 -17.69 34.08
CA ALA A 21 10.01 -17.81 33.82
C ALA A 21 9.17 -17.01 34.84
N LYS A 22 9.47 -17.12 36.14
CA LYS A 22 8.79 -16.33 37.19
C LYS A 22 8.99 -14.82 37.01
N LYS A 23 10.18 -14.38 36.61
CA LYS A 23 10.48 -12.95 36.38
C LYS A 23 9.78 -12.43 35.12
N VAL A 24 9.81 -13.18 34.00
CA VAL A 24 9.14 -12.82 32.75
C VAL A 24 7.62 -12.78 32.95
N THR A 25 7.03 -13.74 33.70
CA THR A 25 5.60 -13.71 34.05
C THR A 25 5.23 -12.42 34.79
N LYS A 26 6.05 -12.04 35.78
CA LYS A 26 5.82 -10.79 36.53
C LYS A 26 5.97 -9.55 35.66
N LEU A 27 6.93 -9.57 34.73
CA LEU A 27 7.18 -8.48 33.80
C LEU A 27 5.98 -8.34 32.83
N ASN A 28 5.51 -9.43 32.24
CA ASN A 28 4.38 -9.43 31.31
C ASN A 28 3.09 -8.94 31.97
N LYS A 29 2.85 -9.30 33.22
CA LYS A 29 1.71 -8.75 34.00
C LYS A 29 1.82 -7.24 34.18
N LYS A 30 3.03 -6.72 34.46
CA LYS A 30 3.27 -5.27 34.62
C LYS A 30 3.04 -4.51 33.31
N PHE A 31 3.33 -5.12 32.18
CA PHE A 31 3.20 -4.53 30.86
C PHE A 31 2.00 -5.09 30.07
N LYS A 32 0.93 -5.49 30.76
CA LYS A 32 -0.26 -6.09 30.15
C LYS A 32 -0.84 -5.21 29.04
N THR A 33 -0.99 -3.92 29.27
CA THR A 33 -1.51 -2.96 28.27
C THR A 33 -0.62 -2.88 27.03
N LEU A 34 0.71 -2.98 27.19
CA LEU A 34 1.64 -3.06 26.06
C LEU A 34 1.38 -4.29 25.18
N ILE A 35 1.07 -5.43 25.81
CA ILE A 35 0.92 -6.71 25.14
C ILE A 35 -0.48 -6.87 24.52
N GLU A 36 -1.53 -6.55 25.27
CA GLU A 36 -2.92 -6.78 24.88
C GLU A 36 -3.58 -5.57 24.21
N GLY A 37 -3.00 -4.37 24.34
CA GLY A 37 -3.62 -3.12 23.97
C GLY A 37 -4.54 -2.58 25.07
N GLU A 38 -4.96 -1.31 24.93
CA GLU A 38 -5.98 -0.72 25.81
C GLU A 38 -7.33 -1.42 25.56
N GLN A 39 -7.91 -2.00 26.59
CA GLN A 39 -9.29 -2.49 26.54
C GLN A 39 -10.20 -1.28 26.53
N GLN A 40 -11.03 -1.12 25.51
CA GLN A 40 -12.18 -0.23 25.59
C GLN A 40 -13.12 -0.82 26.67
N GLU A 41 -13.15 -0.21 27.85
CA GLU A 41 -14.20 -0.46 28.82
C GLU A 41 -15.53 -0.13 28.15
N ASN A 42 -16.41 -1.12 28.11
CA ASN A 42 -17.77 -0.99 27.65
C ASN A 42 -18.44 0.11 28.49
N MET A 43 -18.66 1.29 27.90
CA MET A 43 -19.67 2.23 28.38
C MET A 43 -21.06 1.64 28.12
N LYS A 44 -21.43 0.63 28.92
CA LYS A 44 -22.81 0.23 29.15
C LYS A 44 -23.18 0.71 30.55
N ASP A 45 -24.27 1.48 30.58
CA ASP A 45 -25.04 1.87 31.75
C ASP A 45 -24.49 3.00 32.65
N GLN A 46 -24.64 4.23 32.18
CA GLN A 46 -25.06 5.32 33.06
C GLN A 46 -26.13 6.16 32.35
N ARG A 47 -27.36 5.64 32.33
CA ARG A 47 -28.55 6.49 32.20
C ARG A 47 -28.96 6.92 33.62
N PRO A 48 -29.09 8.23 33.91
CA PRO A 48 -29.69 8.64 35.16
C PRO A 48 -31.19 8.28 35.15
N PRO A 49 -31.80 7.95 36.32
CA PRO A 49 -33.20 7.56 36.41
C PRO A 49 -34.11 8.74 36.11
N MET A 50 -35.02 8.53 35.15
CA MET A 50 -36.13 9.46 34.91
C MET A 50 -37.07 9.46 36.10
N GLY A 51 -37.17 10.57 36.80
CA GLY A 51 -38.21 10.88 37.78
C GLY A 51 -39.57 11.04 37.11
N GLN A 52 -40.55 10.38 37.66
CA GLN A 52 -41.98 10.49 37.35
C GLN A 52 -42.51 11.86 37.76
N GLY A 53 -43.42 12.43 36.95
CA GLY A 53 -44.22 13.58 37.32
C GLY A 53 -45.07 14.10 36.15
N ARG A 54 -46.32 13.64 36.09
CA ARG A 54 -47.46 14.19 35.33
C ARG A 54 -47.98 15.51 36.04
N PRO A 55 -49.00 16.27 35.52
CA PRO A 55 -49.84 16.12 34.33
C PRO A 55 -50.26 17.46 33.62
N ASP A 56 -50.94 17.27 32.46
CA ASP A 56 -52.11 18.01 31.89
C ASP A 56 -52.05 19.50 31.48
N GLY A 57 -52.47 19.72 30.25
CA GLY A 57 -53.16 20.98 29.92
C GLY A 57 -53.16 21.43 28.45
N HIS A 58 -54.13 20.97 27.68
CA HIS A 58 -54.98 21.65 26.69
C HIS A 58 -54.45 22.47 25.47
N ARG A 59 -54.91 21.93 24.31
CA ARG A 59 -55.69 22.59 23.20
C ARG A 59 -55.04 23.59 22.23
N GLY A 60 -55.21 23.22 20.99
CA GLY A 60 -55.86 24.06 19.93
C GLY A 60 -54.89 24.35 18.78
N GLY A 61 -55.02 23.81 17.65
CA GLY A 61 -55.97 24.09 16.63
C GLY A 61 -55.32 24.80 15.44
N GLY A 62 -55.43 24.30 14.24
CA GLY A 62 -55.49 25.11 13.03
C GLY A 62 -54.44 24.89 11.95
N ARG A 63 -54.78 24.04 10.98
CA ARG A 63 -54.38 24.15 9.57
C ARG A 63 -55.18 25.29 8.91
N PRO A 64 -54.97 25.79 7.66
CA PRO A 64 -54.28 25.15 6.50
C PRO A 64 -53.60 26.14 5.49
N GLY A 65 -52.85 25.58 4.53
CA GLY A 65 -53.04 25.87 3.10
C GLY A 65 -52.35 27.06 2.44
N GLY A 66 -51.76 26.81 1.26
CA GLY A 66 -51.59 27.86 0.26
C GLY A 66 -50.33 27.76 -0.58
N SER A 67 -50.46 27.20 -1.67
CA SER A 67 -49.83 27.01 -2.96
C SER A 67 -49.49 28.32 -3.71
N PHE A 68 -48.72 28.14 -4.82
CA PHE A 68 -48.36 29.01 -5.98
C PHE A 68 -46.99 29.72 -5.79
N GLY A 69 -46.04 29.64 -6.70
CA GLY A 69 -46.05 29.50 -8.15
C GLY A 69 -45.29 30.67 -8.75
N GLY A 70 -44.36 30.45 -9.64
CA GLY A 70 -44.07 31.43 -10.70
C GLY A 70 -42.62 31.93 -10.86
N SER A 71 -41.92 31.33 -11.83
CA SER A 71 -41.25 31.96 -12.98
C SER A 71 -40.13 32.98 -12.85
N MET A 72 -39.05 32.64 -13.53
CA MET A 72 -37.96 33.46 -14.10
C MET A 72 -38.46 34.67 -14.91
N PRO A 73 -37.64 35.62 -15.44
CA PRO A 73 -36.29 35.45 -15.98
C PRO A 73 -35.33 36.71 -15.90
N GLY A 74 -34.07 36.47 -16.24
CA GLY A 74 -33.36 37.32 -17.20
C GLY A 74 -32.39 38.41 -16.75
N GLY A 75 -31.14 38.29 -17.17
CA GLY A 75 -30.48 39.37 -17.88
C GLY A 75 -29.37 40.19 -17.21
N GLY A 76 -28.11 40.03 -17.66
CA GLY A 76 -27.39 41.16 -18.19
C GLY A 76 -26.16 41.71 -17.46
N MET A 77 -25.00 41.38 -17.99
CA MET A 77 -23.85 42.22 -18.37
C MET A 77 -23.31 43.32 -17.44
N GLY A 78 -21.98 43.36 -17.26
CA GLY A 78 -21.17 44.56 -17.23
C GLY A 78 -20.09 44.64 -16.17
N GLY A 79 -18.81 44.47 -16.53
CA GLY A 79 -17.67 44.99 -15.77
C GLY A 79 -17.43 46.48 -16.11
N PRO A 80 -16.29 47.08 -15.89
CA PRO A 80 -15.14 46.80 -15.04
C PRO A 80 -14.64 47.99 -14.19
N GLY A 81 -13.60 47.81 -13.35
CA GLY A 81 -12.62 48.88 -13.09
C GLY A 81 -12.53 49.48 -11.70
N GLY A 82 -11.31 49.58 -11.19
CA GLY A 82 -10.88 50.75 -10.47
C GLY A 82 -10.37 50.60 -9.02
N ALA A 83 -9.13 50.53 -8.88
CA ALA A 83 -8.12 51.06 -7.96
C ALA A 83 -8.49 51.93 -6.74
N GLY A 84 -7.61 51.84 -5.73
CA GLY A 84 -7.35 52.84 -4.67
C GLY A 84 -7.93 52.44 -3.31
N GLY A 85 -7.25 52.34 -2.17
CA GLY A 85 -6.11 53.04 -1.67
C GLY A 85 -6.45 53.58 -0.26
N PHE A 86 -5.51 53.43 0.70
CA PHE A 86 -5.46 54.08 2.02
C PHE A 86 -6.46 53.60 3.10
N GLY A 87 -6.06 53.18 4.31
CA GLY A 87 -5.19 53.79 5.29
C GLY A 87 -5.97 54.09 6.56
N GLY A 88 -5.42 53.82 7.74
CA GLY A 88 -5.86 54.46 8.95
C GLY A 88 -6.26 53.52 10.10
N GLY A 89 -5.44 53.54 11.14
CA GLY A 89 -5.60 52.85 12.41
C GLY A 89 -6.56 53.52 13.37
N MET A 90 -6.76 52.87 14.49
CA MET A 90 -6.90 53.38 15.87
C MET A 90 -7.49 52.30 16.76
N GLN A 91 -6.69 51.81 17.68
CA GLN A 91 -6.70 52.05 19.14
C GLN A 91 -8.06 51.93 19.89
N GLY A 92 -8.12 51.05 20.85
CA GLY A 92 -8.73 51.38 22.09
C GLY A 92 -9.69 50.38 22.76
N GLY A 93 -9.25 49.79 23.86
CA GLY A 93 -10.07 49.61 25.02
C GLY A 93 -10.40 48.19 25.52
N PRO A 94 -10.16 47.93 26.78
CA PRO A 94 -10.25 46.57 27.36
C PRO A 94 -11.63 46.34 28.00
N ARG A 95 -12.15 45.11 27.87
CA ARG A 95 -13.22 44.66 28.80
C ARG A 95 -13.21 43.16 28.99
N GLY A 96 -13.07 42.80 30.23
CA GLY A 96 -13.94 41.87 30.94
C GLY A 96 -13.42 40.44 31.00
N GLY A 97 -12.73 40.14 32.09
CA GLY A 97 -12.38 38.75 32.43
C GLY A 97 -13.62 37.92 32.75
N MET A 98 -13.64 36.69 32.26
CA MET A 98 -14.41 35.61 32.82
C MET A 98 -13.45 34.56 33.39
N PRO A 99 -13.80 33.90 34.50
CA PRO A 99 -12.89 33.00 35.20
C PRO A 99 -12.73 31.68 34.46
N PRO A 100 -11.59 31.02 34.57
CA PRO A 100 -11.36 29.70 33.99
C PRO A 100 -12.00 28.63 34.87
N GLY A 101 -13.08 28.05 34.39
CA GLY A 101 -13.67 26.85 34.94
C GLY A 101 -13.76 25.82 33.83
N GLY A 102 -12.85 24.92 33.82
CA GLY A 102 -12.87 23.81 32.87
C GLY A 102 -11.78 22.82 33.25
N SER A 103 -12.16 21.78 33.94
CA SER A 103 -11.33 20.64 34.28
C SER A 103 -10.74 20.03 33.03
N ASP A 104 -9.45 20.18 32.82
CA ASP A 104 -8.63 19.40 31.91
C ASP A 104 -8.51 17.97 32.45
N SER A 105 -9.40 17.10 32.00
CA SER A 105 -9.15 15.67 31.99
C SER A 105 -8.58 15.29 30.62
N GLN A 106 -7.37 15.73 30.30
CA GLN A 106 -6.55 15.09 29.31
C GLN A 106 -6.10 13.75 29.89
N GLN A 107 -6.83 12.69 29.54
CA GLN A 107 -6.41 11.33 29.74
C GLN A 107 -5.21 11.14 28.81
N ALA A 108 -4.00 11.16 29.35
CA ALA A 108 -2.78 10.95 28.61
C ALA A 108 -2.89 9.59 27.88
N SER A 109 -2.82 9.60 26.56
CA SER A 109 -2.77 8.37 25.76
C SER A 109 -1.59 7.51 26.23
N TYR A 110 -1.81 6.18 26.27
CA TYR A 110 -0.76 5.23 26.66
C TYR A 110 0.40 5.28 25.66
N ASP A 111 1.58 5.66 26.13
CA ASP A 111 2.79 5.80 25.32
C ASP A 111 3.43 4.41 25.09
N TYR A 112 3.00 3.74 24.03
CA TYR A 112 3.43 2.39 23.69
C TYR A 112 4.94 2.29 23.45
N ASP A 113 5.56 3.28 22.82
CA ASP A 113 6.97 3.23 22.45
C ASP A 113 7.89 3.39 23.64
N LYS A 114 7.55 4.31 24.52
CA LYS A 114 8.25 4.45 25.79
C LYS A 114 8.10 3.22 26.68
N GLN A 115 6.93 2.59 26.69
CA GLN A 115 6.72 1.37 27.47
C GLN A 115 7.42 0.17 26.81
N GLN A 116 7.46 0.08 25.48
CA GLN A 116 8.20 -0.96 24.76
C GLN A 116 9.71 -0.88 25.06
N SER A 117 10.29 0.32 24.98
CA SER A 117 11.71 0.51 25.28
C SER A 117 12.06 0.08 26.70
N LYS A 118 11.21 0.41 27.68
CA LYS A 118 11.36 -0.04 29.07
C LYS A 118 11.22 -1.55 29.24
N TYR A 119 10.31 -2.16 28.49
CA TYR A 119 10.10 -3.60 28.50
C TYR A 119 11.33 -4.33 27.92
N ASP A 120 11.81 -3.89 26.78
CA ASP A 120 12.98 -4.49 26.10
C ASP A 120 14.24 -4.39 26.96
N GLU A 121 14.48 -3.26 27.62
CA GLU A 121 15.59 -3.09 28.56
C GLU A 121 15.52 -4.10 29.71
N GLN A 122 14.32 -4.36 30.23
CA GLN A 122 14.16 -5.34 31.30
C GLN A 122 14.31 -6.78 30.79
N MET A 123 13.80 -7.10 29.60
CA MET A 123 14.03 -8.40 28.96
C MET A 123 15.53 -8.63 28.71
N ARG A 124 16.26 -7.62 28.24
CA ARG A 124 17.72 -7.71 28.04
C ARG A 124 18.50 -8.05 29.32
N LYS A 125 18.03 -7.57 30.45
CA LYS A 125 18.65 -7.87 31.78
C LYS A 125 18.27 -9.25 32.32
N LEU A 126 17.18 -9.85 31.82
CA LEU A 126 16.68 -11.12 32.33
C LEU A 126 17.15 -12.32 31.52
N LEU A 127 17.45 -12.11 30.24
CA LEU A 127 17.75 -13.16 29.26
C LEU A 127 19.26 -13.23 28.98
N SER A 128 19.73 -14.42 28.60
CA SER A 128 21.06 -14.57 28.00
C SER A 128 21.08 -13.94 26.60
N ASP A 129 22.23 -13.76 26.00
CA ASP A 129 22.37 -13.20 24.65
C ASP A 129 21.59 -14.02 23.64
N GLU A 130 21.70 -15.34 23.65
CA GLU A 130 20.97 -16.25 22.77
C GLU A 130 19.46 -16.19 22.99
N GLN A 131 19.01 -16.15 24.25
CA GLN A 131 17.60 -16.02 24.59
C GLN A 131 17.05 -14.65 24.18
N TYR A 132 17.85 -13.60 24.28
CA TYR A 132 17.44 -12.26 23.85
C TYR A 132 17.32 -12.15 22.34
N GLU A 133 18.19 -12.78 21.57
CA GLU A 133 18.03 -12.91 20.12
C GLU A 133 16.74 -13.66 19.75
N GLY A 134 16.46 -14.76 20.46
CA GLY A 134 15.19 -15.48 20.34
C GLY A 134 13.98 -14.58 20.64
N TYR A 135 14.04 -13.80 21.71
CA TYR A 135 13.01 -12.82 22.06
C TYR A 135 12.81 -11.77 20.94
N MET A 136 13.88 -11.24 20.36
CA MET A 136 13.79 -10.27 19.28
C MET A 136 13.12 -10.86 18.01
N LYS A 137 13.28 -12.15 17.75
CA LYS A 137 12.57 -12.86 16.67
C LYS A 137 11.08 -13.03 16.97
N LEU A 138 10.70 -13.21 18.23
CA LEU A 138 9.32 -13.33 18.67
C LEU A 138 8.60 -11.97 18.82
N LYS A 139 9.36 -10.91 19.08
CA LYS A 139 8.86 -9.57 19.36
C LYS A 139 7.81 -9.07 18.37
N PRO A 140 7.93 -9.23 17.02
CA PRO A 140 6.93 -8.77 16.08
C PRO A 140 5.54 -9.40 16.27
N GLN A 141 5.45 -10.55 16.93
CA GLN A 141 4.20 -11.27 17.19
C GLN A 141 3.41 -10.68 18.38
N PHE A 142 4.00 -9.78 19.14
CA PHE A 142 3.48 -9.29 20.42
C PHE A 142 2.85 -7.90 20.34
N TYR A 143 2.88 -7.25 19.17
CA TYR A 143 2.26 -5.94 19.02
C TYR A 143 0.74 -6.04 19.01
N SER A 144 0.06 -5.15 19.73
CA SER A 144 -1.38 -5.05 19.68
C SER A 144 -1.84 -4.70 18.26
N GLN A 145 -3.01 -5.20 17.86
CA GLN A 145 -3.59 -4.88 16.54
C GLN A 145 -3.80 -3.37 16.34
N ARG A 146 -3.97 -2.61 17.42
CA ARG A 146 -4.13 -1.15 17.37
C ARG A 146 -2.84 -0.46 16.96
N ARG A 147 -1.70 -0.84 17.54
CA ARG A 147 -0.39 -0.28 17.18
C ARG A 147 -0.01 -0.57 15.73
N VAL A 148 -0.30 -1.78 15.28
CA VAL A 148 -0.14 -2.17 13.88
C VAL A 148 -1.02 -1.32 12.97
N ARG A 149 -2.25 -0.99 13.40
CA ARG A 149 -3.18 -0.16 12.64
C ARG A 149 -2.71 1.30 12.54
N GLU A 150 -2.22 1.88 13.63
CA GLU A 150 -1.68 3.25 13.66
C GLU A 150 -0.43 3.39 12.77
N PHE A 151 0.46 2.42 12.80
CA PHE A 151 1.65 2.40 11.95
C PHE A 151 1.33 2.28 10.45
N LEU A 152 0.28 1.53 10.09
CA LEU A 152 -0.13 1.32 8.69
C LEU A 152 -1.01 2.42 8.11
N MET A 153 -1.69 3.16 8.96
CA MET A 153 -2.63 4.21 8.55
C MET A 153 -1.96 5.58 8.44
N GLY A 154 -0.63 5.69 8.67
CA GLY A 154 0.09 6.96 8.57
C GLY A 154 -0.61 8.06 9.34
N GLY A 155 -0.63 7.97 10.67
CA GLY A 155 -0.93 9.09 11.57
C GLY A 155 -2.13 10.00 11.26
N ASN A 156 -3.25 9.48 10.76
CA ASN A 156 -4.50 10.23 10.71
C ASN A 156 -5.58 9.50 11.53
N SER A 157 -5.62 9.78 12.82
CA SER A 157 -6.77 9.43 13.64
C SER A 157 -7.94 10.36 13.26
N MET A 158 -8.90 9.83 12.51
CA MET A 158 -10.26 10.37 12.52
C MET A 158 -11.10 9.53 13.47
N SER A 159 -11.24 10.00 14.69
CA SER A 159 -12.36 9.66 15.56
C SER A 159 -13.47 10.67 15.30
N GLY A 160 -14.69 10.19 15.01
CA GLY A 160 -15.88 11.01 15.10
C GLY A 160 -16.80 10.91 13.89
N GLU A 161 -17.86 10.12 14.06
CA GLU A 161 -19.10 10.32 13.31
C GLU A 161 -19.51 11.79 13.38
N MET A 162 -19.70 12.43 12.23
CA MET A 162 -20.80 13.38 11.99
C MET A 162 -20.78 13.84 10.54
N GLY A 163 -22.00 13.97 9.99
CA GLY A 163 -22.30 14.30 8.61
C GLY A 163 -21.57 15.54 8.10
N MET A 164 -21.07 15.44 6.90
CA MET A 164 -20.42 16.53 6.16
C MET A 164 -21.45 17.38 5.42
N PRO A 165 -21.34 18.72 5.49
CA PRO A 165 -21.89 19.59 4.45
C PRO A 165 -20.91 19.69 3.25
N PRO A 166 -21.40 19.88 2.01
CA PRO A 166 -20.54 19.98 0.84
C PRO A 166 -19.91 21.38 0.76
N GLY A 167 -18.59 21.45 0.84
CA GLY A 167 -17.86 22.70 0.68
C GLY A 167 -16.35 22.55 0.73
N GLY A 168 -15.70 22.63 -0.41
CA GLY A 168 -14.37 23.17 -0.64
C GLY A 168 -13.18 22.61 0.14
N PHE A 169 -12.44 21.66 -0.43
CA PHE A 169 -11.09 21.33 0.01
C PHE A 169 -10.10 22.42 -0.46
N GLY A 170 -9.82 23.38 0.44
CA GLY A 170 -8.64 24.21 0.34
C GLY A 170 -7.40 23.40 0.72
N GLY A 171 -6.46 23.20 -0.22
CA GLY A 171 -5.22 22.49 0.02
C GLY A 171 -4.41 23.11 1.16
N HIS A 172 -4.30 22.42 2.27
CA HIS A 172 -3.22 22.64 3.22
C HIS A 172 -1.97 21.95 2.66
N GLY A 173 -1.13 22.74 1.99
CA GLY A 173 0.25 22.36 1.74
C GLY A 173 0.91 22.07 3.10
N SER A 174 1.13 20.80 3.41
CA SER A 174 2.00 20.45 4.52
C SER A 174 3.38 21.01 4.19
N ARG A 175 3.78 22.08 4.90
CA ARG A 175 5.16 22.54 4.89
C ARG A 175 6.02 21.34 5.26
N GLN A 176 6.95 20.99 4.36
CA GLN A 176 7.99 20.01 4.63
C GLN A 176 8.63 20.41 5.96
N LYS A 177 8.39 19.63 7.03
CA LYS A 177 9.13 19.80 8.27
C LYS A 177 10.58 19.52 7.96
N ASP A 178 11.49 20.34 8.43
CA ASP A 178 12.92 20.12 8.30
C ASP A 178 13.27 18.74 8.87
N ILE A 179 13.45 17.76 7.98
CA ILE A 179 13.75 16.38 8.37
C ILE A 179 15.22 16.34 8.74
N LYS A 180 15.50 16.03 9.99
CA LYS A 180 16.85 15.82 10.47
C LYS A 180 17.29 14.40 10.13
N TYR A 181 18.31 14.29 9.29
CA TYR A 181 18.95 13.01 8.99
C TYR A 181 20.14 12.77 9.91
N THR A 182 20.22 11.57 10.46
CA THR A 182 21.35 11.10 11.27
C THR A 182 21.83 9.75 10.77
N GLY A 183 23.14 9.57 10.71
CA GLY A 183 23.78 8.31 10.37
C GLY A 183 24.81 7.96 11.44
N ALA A 184 24.87 6.69 11.85
CA ALA A 184 25.95 6.19 12.70
C ALA A 184 27.29 6.39 11.99
N THR A 185 27.31 6.16 10.69
CA THR A 185 28.38 6.60 9.78
C THR A 185 27.76 7.47 8.70
N SER A 186 28.41 8.62 8.42
CA SER A 186 27.99 9.54 7.37
C SER A 186 29.12 9.80 6.39
N LEU A 187 28.86 9.59 5.10
CA LEU A 187 29.78 9.91 4.00
C LEU A 187 29.27 11.17 3.29
N THR A 188 30.07 12.23 3.36
CA THR A 188 29.71 13.57 2.86
C THR A 188 30.63 14.07 1.75
N ALA A 189 31.53 13.22 1.27
CA ALA A 189 32.47 13.50 0.19
C ALA A 189 32.71 12.28 -0.67
N ALA A 190 33.43 12.43 -1.78
CA ALA A 190 33.89 11.31 -2.60
C ALA A 190 34.63 10.28 -1.75
N THR A 191 34.18 9.04 -1.80
CA THR A 191 34.66 8.00 -0.89
C THR A 191 34.70 6.65 -1.62
N ILE A 192 35.74 5.87 -1.36
CA ILE A 192 35.86 4.46 -1.78
C ILE A 192 36.19 3.64 -0.53
N GLU A 193 35.31 2.71 -0.17
CA GLU A 193 35.50 1.83 0.99
C GLU A 193 35.28 0.38 0.61
N THR A 194 36.01 -0.53 1.25
CA THR A 194 35.90 -1.97 1.02
C THR A 194 35.93 -2.72 2.33
N GLY A 195 35.02 -3.72 2.49
CA GLY A 195 34.96 -4.62 3.63
C GLY A 195 34.63 -3.94 4.96
N LYS A 196 33.98 -2.78 4.92
CA LYS A 196 33.60 -2.05 6.13
C LYS A 196 32.30 -2.55 6.73
N THR A 197 32.21 -2.43 8.06
CA THR A 197 31.00 -2.70 8.84
C THR A 197 30.36 -1.39 9.27
N TYR A 198 29.04 -1.28 9.09
CA TYR A 198 28.23 -0.14 9.46
C TYR A 198 27.04 -0.63 10.28
N GLU A 199 26.85 -0.12 11.47
CA GLU A 199 25.83 -0.59 12.40
C GLU A 199 25.11 0.58 13.07
N SER A 200 23.80 0.42 13.28
CA SER A 200 23.02 1.32 14.13
C SER A 200 21.95 0.55 14.90
N SER A 201 21.89 0.79 16.19
CA SER A 201 20.83 0.34 17.09
C SER A 201 19.97 1.48 17.63
N LYS A 202 20.22 2.72 17.15
CA LYS A 202 19.48 3.90 17.61
C LYS A 202 18.23 4.13 16.77
N ILE A 203 17.23 4.73 17.40
CA ILE A 203 15.99 5.17 16.76
C ILE A 203 16.31 6.28 15.76
N ASP A 204 15.67 6.23 14.59
CA ASP A 204 15.76 7.26 13.54
C ASP A 204 17.18 7.60 13.07
N GLU A 205 18.12 6.68 13.23
CA GLU A 205 19.49 6.80 12.75
C GLU A 205 19.77 5.75 11.68
N CYS A 206 20.22 6.15 10.50
CA CYS A 206 20.71 5.23 9.47
C CYS A 206 22.01 4.55 9.92
N ALA A 207 22.22 3.28 9.57
CA ALA A 207 23.53 2.66 9.83
C ALA A 207 24.61 3.29 8.93
N LEU A 208 24.28 3.53 7.66
CA LEU A 208 25.09 4.29 6.72
C LEU A 208 24.26 5.37 6.02
N LEU A 209 24.65 6.64 6.19
CA LEU A 209 24.08 7.79 5.50
C LEU A 209 25.07 8.33 4.47
N ILE A 210 24.68 8.38 3.22
CA ILE A 210 25.45 9.00 2.14
C ILE A 210 24.71 10.25 1.69
N SER A 211 25.30 11.41 1.94
CA SER A 211 24.69 12.72 1.64
C SER A 211 25.74 13.64 1.04
N THR A 212 25.91 13.58 -0.28
CA THR A 212 26.88 14.34 -1.05
C THR A 212 26.42 14.45 -2.49
N LYS A 213 27.04 15.30 -3.30
CA LYS A 213 26.92 15.30 -4.75
C LYS A 213 27.98 14.45 -5.44
N GLU A 214 28.96 14.01 -4.67
CA GLU A 214 30.11 13.27 -5.17
C GLU A 214 29.78 11.77 -5.36
N ALA A 215 30.62 11.09 -6.13
CA ALA A 215 30.54 9.64 -6.30
C ALA A 215 31.05 8.90 -5.05
N VAL A 216 30.32 7.89 -4.64
CA VAL A 216 30.69 7.02 -3.51
C VAL A 216 30.69 5.57 -3.98
N THR A 217 31.72 4.81 -3.59
CA THR A 217 31.78 3.36 -3.86
C THR A 217 31.98 2.63 -2.55
N VAL A 218 31.08 1.66 -2.27
CA VAL A 218 31.17 0.79 -1.08
C VAL A 218 31.16 -0.66 -1.56
N SER A 219 32.27 -1.36 -1.37
CA SER A 219 32.44 -2.74 -1.81
C SER A 219 32.47 -3.68 -0.61
N GLN A 220 31.77 -4.83 -0.72
CA GLN A 220 31.67 -5.85 0.33
C GLN A 220 31.31 -5.31 1.72
N PRO A 221 30.29 -4.40 1.83
CA PRO A 221 29.90 -3.91 3.13
C PRO A 221 29.18 -4.99 3.96
N THR A 222 29.27 -4.87 5.28
CA THR A 222 28.34 -5.48 6.23
C THR A 222 27.54 -4.37 6.89
N ILE A 223 26.25 -4.26 6.57
CA ILE A 223 25.37 -3.22 7.11
C ILE A 223 24.31 -3.86 7.98
N SER A 224 24.14 -3.36 9.22
CA SER A 224 23.16 -3.88 10.17
C SER A 224 22.39 -2.75 10.84
N LYS A 225 21.06 -2.87 10.86
CA LYS A 225 20.15 -1.92 11.50
C LYS A 225 19.15 -2.63 12.41
N THR A 226 19.14 -2.28 13.69
CA THR A 226 18.29 -2.91 14.71
C THR A 226 17.44 -1.93 15.53
N GLY A 227 17.73 -0.61 15.49
CA GLY A 227 16.94 0.40 16.20
C GLY A 227 15.66 0.71 15.44
N ASP A 228 14.50 0.51 16.08
CA ASP A 228 13.18 0.83 15.52
C ASP A 228 13.02 2.33 15.24
N SER A 229 12.14 2.68 14.32
CA SER A 229 11.67 4.06 14.15
C SER A 229 10.31 4.26 14.80
N ASP A 230 10.06 5.47 15.27
CA ASP A 230 8.74 5.93 15.70
C ASP A 230 8.00 6.73 14.59
N GLY A 231 8.66 6.95 13.47
CA GLY A 231 8.33 8.00 12.51
C GLY A 231 7.65 7.56 11.21
N GLY A 232 6.71 6.62 11.19
CA GLY A 232 5.81 6.32 10.06
C GLY A 232 6.20 6.87 8.67
N ASP A 233 5.65 8.00 8.29
CA ASP A 233 5.86 8.68 7.00
C ASP A 233 7.33 9.06 6.73
N ASN A 234 8.08 9.46 7.75
CA ASN A 234 9.48 9.84 7.57
C ASN A 234 10.35 8.68 7.11
N CYS A 235 10.04 7.47 7.56
CA CYS A 235 10.74 6.26 7.14
C CYS A 235 10.38 5.88 5.70
N SER A 236 9.10 5.92 5.37
CA SER A 236 8.59 5.48 4.06
C SER A 236 8.87 6.49 2.96
N PHE A 237 8.81 7.80 3.25
CA PHE A 237 8.93 8.82 2.20
C PHE A 237 10.31 9.44 2.08
N TYR A 238 11.06 9.46 3.18
CA TYR A 238 12.33 10.20 3.23
C TYR A 238 13.53 9.34 3.65
N GLY A 239 13.32 8.06 3.97
CA GLY A 239 14.39 7.14 4.30
C GLY A 239 15.00 7.33 5.68
N VAL A 240 14.33 8.04 6.57
CA VAL A 240 14.76 8.10 7.98
C VAL A 240 14.76 6.68 8.54
N ASN A 241 15.81 6.31 9.27
CA ASN A 241 16.01 4.98 9.82
C ASN A 241 16.39 3.86 8.83
N ALA A 242 16.65 4.14 7.56
CA ALA A 242 17.10 3.12 6.61
C ALA A 242 18.44 2.49 7.07
N ALA A 243 18.65 1.21 6.71
CA ALA A 243 19.97 0.62 6.94
C ALA A 243 21.04 1.37 6.12
N LEU A 244 20.75 1.65 4.85
CA LEU A 244 21.54 2.52 3.99
C LEU A 244 20.65 3.55 3.31
N LEU A 245 20.92 4.83 3.54
CA LEU A 245 20.26 5.95 2.85
C LEU A 245 21.25 6.71 1.96
N VAL A 246 20.89 6.91 0.71
CA VAL A 246 21.62 7.75 -0.26
C VAL A 246 20.74 8.93 -0.66
N LYS A 247 21.29 10.15 -0.59
CA LYS A 247 20.62 11.40 -0.93
C LYS A 247 21.59 12.50 -1.36
N GLY A 248 21.04 13.62 -1.81
CA GLY A 248 21.83 14.83 -2.10
C GLY A 248 22.53 14.83 -3.44
N GLY A 249 22.03 14.06 -4.42
CA GLY A 249 22.55 14.03 -5.79
C GLY A 249 23.72 13.05 -6.00
N SER A 250 24.07 12.23 -4.99
CA SER A 250 25.16 11.25 -5.10
C SER A 250 24.86 10.17 -6.13
N THR A 251 25.87 9.77 -6.88
CA THR A 251 25.92 8.48 -7.57
C THR A 251 26.70 7.50 -6.70
N THR A 252 25.96 6.62 -6.02
CA THR A 252 26.53 5.65 -5.08
C THR A 252 26.52 4.26 -5.71
N THR A 253 27.68 3.58 -5.71
CA THR A 253 27.84 2.21 -6.18
C THR A 253 28.09 1.27 -4.99
N ILE A 254 27.27 0.24 -4.87
CA ILE A 254 27.39 -0.81 -3.84
C ILE A 254 27.67 -2.13 -4.54
N LYS A 255 28.74 -2.84 -4.14
CA LYS A 255 29.14 -4.10 -4.78
C LYS A 255 29.32 -5.21 -3.75
N GLY A 256 28.51 -6.26 -3.87
CA GLY A 256 28.57 -7.41 -2.97
C GLY A 256 28.17 -7.05 -1.54
N GLY A 257 28.59 -7.91 -0.60
CA GLY A 257 28.32 -7.72 0.82
C GLY A 257 26.90 -8.07 1.27
N THR A 258 26.59 -7.69 2.50
CA THR A 258 25.31 -8.00 3.15
C THR A 258 24.70 -6.78 3.81
N ILE A 259 23.40 -6.64 3.67
CA ILE A 259 22.61 -5.57 4.31
C ILE A 259 21.47 -6.23 5.07
N SER A 260 21.38 -5.99 6.36
CA SER A 260 20.33 -6.56 7.21
C SER A 260 19.62 -5.49 8.01
N SER A 261 18.29 -5.62 8.11
CA SER A 261 17.48 -4.82 9.00
C SER A 261 16.44 -5.69 9.71
N SER A 262 16.43 -5.65 11.02
CA SER A 262 15.35 -6.20 11.85
C SER A 262 14.47 -5.11 12.46
N ALA A 263 14.81 -3.86 12.20
CA ALA A 263 14.13 -2.70 12.76
C ALA A 263 12.83 -2.38 12.02
N MET A 264 11.85 -1.86 12.75
CA MET A 264 10.64 -1.29 12.19
C MET A 264 10.96 0.01 11.45
N GLY A 265 10.36 0.22 10.26
CA GLY A 265 10.57 1.41 9.44
C GLY A 265 11.97 1.52 8.82
N SER A 266 12.71 0.41 8.72
CA SER A 266 14.08 0.40 8.22
C SER A 266 14.19 -0.34 6.89
N ASN A 267 14.10 0.39 5.79
CA ASN A 267 14.38 -0.16 4.46
C ASN A 267 15.86 -0.53 4.32
N GLY A 268 16.16 -1.61 3.60
CA GLY A 268 17.54 -2.07 3.40
C GLY A 268 18.39 -1.02 2.70
N VAL A 269 18.00 -0.63 1.47
CA VAL A 269 18.69 0.41 0.69
C VAL A 269 17.67 1.42 0.18
N PHE A 270 17.92 2.68 0.43
CA PHE A 270 17.02 3.77 0.11
C PHE A 270 17.68 4.83 -0.78
N SER A 271 17.09 5.10 -1.95
CA SER A 271 17.46 6.20 -2.86
C SER A 271 16.44 7.32 -2.73
N TYR A 272 16.80 8.43 -2.08
CA TYR A 272 15.94 9.60 -1.93
C TYR A 272 16.36 10.74 -2.84
N GLY A 273 15.57 11.06 -3.85
CA GLY A 273 15.87 12.09 -4.87
C GLY A 273 15.55 13.53 -4.48
N GLY A 274 15.33 13.79 -3.19
CA GLY A 274 15.18 15.16 -2.67
C GLY A 274 13.81 15.80 -2.86
N ASN A 275 12.94 15.23 -3.70
CA ASN A 275 11.60 15.76 -3.96
C ASN A 275 10.55 15.11 -3.03
N GLY A 276 10.15 15.81 -2.00
CA GLY A 276 9.10 15.36 -1.09
C GLY A 276 7.66 15.53 -1.58
N GLY A 277 7.48 15.96 -2.85
CA GLY A 277 6.15 16.18 -3.46
C GLY A 277 5.40 14.87 -3.75
N ARG A 278 4.06 14.94 -3.86
CA ARG A 278 3.20 13.78 -4.12
C ARG A 278 3.19 13.32 -5.59
N ASN A 279 3.63 14.15 -6.52
CA ASN A 279 3.43 13.95 -7.96
C ASN A 279 4.78 13.86 -8.66
N GLY A 280 5.50 12.74 -8.52
CA GLY A 280 6.61 12.35 -9.39
C GLY A 280 7.36 13.50 -10.08
N ALA A 281 7.85 14.48 -9.33
CA ALA A 281 8.66 15.54 -9.91
C ALA A 281 10.10 15.03 -10.06
N GLU A 282 10.87 15.70 -10.91
CA GLU A 282 12.28 15.36 -11.12
C GLU A 282 13.04 15.36 -9.79
N GLY A 283 13.86 14.35 -9.58
CA GLY A 283 14.76 14.26 -8.44
C GLY A 283 16.02 15.10 -8.62
N ASP A 284 16.85 15.10 -7.59
CA ASP A 284 18.14 15.83 -7.55
C ASP A 284 19.31 15.07 -8.23
N GLY A 285 19.01 13.95 -8.91
CA GLY A 285 20.00 13.09 -9.56
C GLY A 285 20.54 11.97 -8.65
N THR A 286 20.08 11.86 -7.41
CA THR A 286 20.49 10.76 -6.51
C THR A 286 20.26 9.40 -7.19
N THR A 287 21.35 8.65 -7.33
CA THR A 287 21.39 7.36 -8.03
C THR A 287 22.10 6.33 -7.16
N VAL A 288 21.44 5.18 -6.95
CA VAL A 288 22.05 3.99 -6.33
C VAL A 288 22.23 2.93 -7.40
N ILE A 289 23.46 2.45 -7.56
CA ILE A 289 23.83 1.28 -8.36
C ILE A 289 24.22 0.19 -7.38
N ILE A 290 23.49 -0.92 -7.35
CA ILE A 290 23.74 -2.00 -6.39
C ILE A 290 23.82 -3.34 -7.11
N GLU A 291 24.88 -4.09 -6.87
CA GLU A 291 25.18 -5.34 -7.56
C GLU A 291 25.59 -6.45 -6.58
N ASP A 292 25.19 -7.70 -6.87
CA ASP A 292 25.64 -8.92 -6.18
C ASP A 292 25.50 -8.88 -4.64
N THR A 293 24.52 -8.13 -4.14
CA THR A 293 24.33 -7.87 -2.70
C THR A 293 23.19 -8.69 -2.14
N LYS A 294 23.35 -9.21 -0.92
CA LYS A 294 22.27 -9.86 -0.16
C LYS A 294 21.61 -8.89 0.78
N ILE A 295 20.29 -8.76 0.69
CA ILE A 295 19.48 -7.88 1.56
C ILE A 295 18.46 -8.71 2.31
N THR A 296 18.37 -8.51 3.63
CA THR A 296 17.34 -9.14 4.48
C THR A 296 16.68 -8.08 5.35
N ALA A 297 15.35 -7.92 5.22
CA ALA A 297 14.59 -6.97 6.03
C ALA A 297 13.41 -7.68 6.69
N THR A 298 13.38 -7.73 8.02
CA THR A 298 12.39 -8.48 8.79
C THR A 298 11.45 -7.60 9.60
N GLY A 299 11.76 -6.31 9.74
CA GLY A 299 10.92 -5.35 10.44
C GLY A 299 9.67 -4.97 9.64
N ASN A 300 8.63 -4.52 10.33
CA ASN A 300 7.44 -3.96 9.68
C ASN A 300 7.77 -2.61 9.02
N GLY A 301 7.21 -2.34 7.85
CA GLY A 301 7.50 -1.13 7.09
C GLY A 301 8.93 -1.06 6.55
N SER A 302 9.60 -2.21 6.40
CA SER A 302 11.03 -2.32 6.07
C SER A 302 11.21 -3.10 4.78
N GLY A 303 11.20 -2.40 3.65
CA GLY A 303 11.41 -3.00 2.34
C GLY A 303 12.87 -3.35 2.06
N GLY A 304 13.12 -4.00 0.92
CA GLY A 304 14.45 -4.33 0.45
C GLY A 304 15.17 -3.13 -0.17
N ILE A 305 14.92 -2.87 -1.44
CA ILE A 305 15.35 -1.67 -2.16
C ILE A 305 14.18 -0.70 -2.30
N MET A 306 14.45 0.57 -2.08
CA MET A 306 13.43 1.62 -2.00
C MET A 306 13.84 2.87 -2.76
N THR A 307 12.88 3.48 -3.46
CA THR A 307 13.09 4.75 -4.17
C THR A 307 11.93 5.70 -3.90
N THR A 308 12.23 6.93 -3.55
CA THR A 308 11.24 8.01 -3.40
C THR A 308 11.79 9.36 -3.84
N GLY A 309 10.89 10.32 -3.98
CA GLY A 309 11.27 11.71 -4.25
C GLY A 309 12.05 11.93 -5.56
N GLY A 310 11.82 11.08 -6.57
CA GLY A 310 12.52 11.14 -7.84
C GLY A 310 13.91 10.48 -7.83
N GLY A 311 14.24 9.68 -6.82
CA GLY A 311 15.50 8.92 -6.78
C GLY A 311 15.59 7.85 -7.87
N ILE A 312 16.80 7.37 -8.12
CA ILE A 312 17.08 6.34 -9.14
C ILE A 312 17.72 5.14 -8.45
N MET A 313 17.22 3.94 -8.74
CA MET A 313 17.78 2.68 -8.28
C MET A 313 18.09 1.79 -9.47
N LYS A 314 19.33 1.32 -9.57
CA LYS A 314 19.77 0.33 -10.57
C LYS A 314 20.33 -0.88 -9.85
N ALA A 315 19.55 -1.95 -9.80
CA ALA A 315 19.88 -3.17 -9.07
C ALA A 315 20.23 -4.30 -10.04
N LYS A 316 21.28 -5.05 -9.73
CA LYS A 316 21.69 -6.19 -10.53
C LYS A 316 22.03 -7.38 -9.64
N ASN A 317 21.44 -8.54 -9.98
CA ASN A 317 21.77 -9.84 -9.37
C ASN A 317 21.69 -9.83 -7.83
N LEU A 318 20.66 -9.22 -7.25
CA LEU A 318 20.47 -9.17 -5.81
C LEU A 318 19.76 -10.44 -5.29
N THR A 319 19.99 -10.76 -4.02
CA THR A 319 19.17 -11.69 -3.25
C THR A 319 18.47 -10.89 -2.15
N VAL A 320 17.17 -10.67 -2.28
CA VAL A 320 16.39 -9.85 -1.34
C VAL A 320 15.30 -10.69 -0.69
N ASN A 321 15.28 -10.71 0.64
CA ASN A 321 14.25 -11.39 1.42
C ASN A 321 13.64 -10.42 2.41
N THR A 322 12.31 -10.28 2.36
CA THR A 322 11.55 -9.47 3.33
C THR A 322 10.46 -10.32 3.99
N SER A 323 10.20 -10.08 5.28
CA SER A 323 9.18 -10.82 6.03
C SER A 323 8.28 -9.94 6.89
N GLY A 324 8.60 -8.66 7.01
CA GLY A 324 7.79 -7.71 7.74
C GLY A 324 6.49 -7.36 7.01
N ARG A 325 5.51 -6.86 7.74
CA ARG A 325 4.29 -6.31 7.15
C ARG A 325 4.60 -5.00 6.42
N SER A 326 3.97 -4.75 5.27
CA SER A 326 4.19 -3.58 4.43
C SER A 326 5.67 -3.39 4.05
N SER A 327 6.33 -4.47 3.65
CA SER A 327 7.79 -4.57 3.47
C SER A 327 8.13 -5.23 2.14
N ALA A 328 7.76 -4.58 1.01
CA ALA A 328 8.03 -5.10 -0.31
C ALA A 328 9.56 -5.16 -0.61
N PRO A 329 10.06 -6.26 -1.22
CA PRO A 329 11.47 -6.37 -1.66
C PRO A 329 11.89 -5.29 -2.65
N ILE A 330 11.02 -4.92 -3.59
CA ILE A 330 11.21 -3.83 -4.55
C ILE A 330 10.09 -2.83 -4.31
N ARG A 331 10.44 -1.61 -3.91
CA ARG A 331 9.44 -0.65 -3.44
C ARG A 331 9.74 0.75 -3.91
N SER A 332 8.67 1.50 -4.15
CA SER A 332 8.67 2.96 -4.22
C SER A 332 7.52 3.53 -3.40
N ASP A 333 7.60 4.81 -3.08
CA ASP A 333 6.56 5.53 -2.37
C ASP A 333 6.53 6.99 -2.84
N ARG A 334 5.90 7.89 -2.09
CA ARG A 334 5.64 9.29 -2.44
C ARG A 334 6.78 9.96 -3.21
N GLY A 335 6.43 10.63 -4.31
CA GLY A 335 7.38 11.32 -5.17
C GLY A 335 8.05 10.42 -6.20
N GLY A 336 7.76 9.11 -6.19
CA GLY A 336 8.19 8.17 -7.22
C GLY A 336 9.69 8.11 -7.45
N GLY A 337 10.06 7.77 -8.67
CA GLY A 337 11.43 7.63 -9.14
C GLY A 337 11.54 6.62 -10.27
N ILE A 338 12.72 6.08 -10.46
CA ILE A 338 13.00 5.04 -11.45
C ILE A 338 13.69 3.88 -10.77
N VAL A 339 13.16 2.68 -10.96
CA VAL A 339 13.79 1.44 -10.47
C VAL A 339 14.02 0.51 -11.65
N THR A 340 15.26 0.12 -11.86
CA THR A 340 15.65 -0.88 -12.86
C THR A 340 16.32 -2.06 -12.15
N VAL A 341 15.80 -3.25 -12.39
CA VAL A 341 16.32 -4.49 -11.80
C VAL A 341 16.68 -5.46 -12.90
N GLU A 342 17.89 -6.00 -12.83
CA GLU A 342 18.38 -7.03 -13.75
C GLU A 342 18.81 -8.27 -12.97
N GLY A 343 18.14 -9.38 -13.22
CA GLY A 343 18.43 -10.67 -12.56
C GLY A 343 18.15 -10.67 -11.05
N GLY A 344 18.58 -11.74 -10.39
CA GLY A 344 18.44 -11.89 -8.94
C GLY A 344 17.16 -12.57 -8.48
N SER A 345 17.01 -12.66 -7.17
CA SER A 345 15.89 -13.33 -6.50
C SER A 345 15.30 -12.42 -5.41
N TYR A 346 13.98 -12.23 -5.45
CA TYR A 346 13.26 -11.32 -4.57
C TYR A 346 12.10 -12.06 -3.94
N THR A 347 12.12 -12.23 -2.63
CA THR A 347 11.11 -12.98 -1.88
C THR A 347 10.45 -12.11 -0.83
N SER A 348 9.13 -12.10 -0.82
CA SER A 348 8.30 -11.51 0.22
C SER A 348 7.49 -12.58 0.95
N SER A 349 7.46 -12.52 2.28
CA SER A 349 6.63 -13.38 3.12
C SER A 349 5.80 -12.61 4.15
N GLY A 350 5.70 -11.29 4.01
CA GLY A 350 4.94 -10.42 4.89
C GLY A 350 3.52 -10.14 4.39
N GLN A 351 2.60 -9.87 5.31
CA GLN A 351 1.26 -9.41 4.97
C GLN A 351 1.30 -7.99 4.40
N GLY A 352 0.53 -7.74 3.33
CA GLY A 352 0.52 -6.45 2.65
C GLY A 352 1.90 -6.04 2.12
N SER A 353 2.66 -7.04 1.71
CA SER A 353 4.03 -6.92 1.23
C SER A 353 4.14 -7.60 -0.12
N PRO A 354 3.64 -6.98 -1.20
CA PRO A 354 3.84 -7.51 -2.54
C PRO A 354 5.33 -7.61 -2.85
N VAL A 355 5.71 -8.43 -3.82
CA VAL A 355 7.13 -8.47 -4.23
C VAL A 355 7.55 -7.13 -4.82
N ILE A 356 6.64 -6.49 -5.57
CA ILE A 356 6.84 -5.17 -6.14
C ILE A 356 5.68 -4.25 -5.76
N TYR A 357 5.97 -3.14 -5.09
CA TYR A 357 5.01 -2.06 -4.86
C TYR A 357 5.44 -0.80 -5.59
N SER A 358 4.62 -0.33 -6.53
CA SER A 358 4.99 0.77 -7.41
C SER A 358 4.12 2.02 -7.23
N THR A 359 4.77 3.12 -6.88
CA THR A 359 4.37 4.51 -7.12
C THR A 359 5.40 5.23 -8.00
N ALA A 360 6.09 4.49 -8.86
CA ALA A 360 7.19 4.92 -9.72
C ALA A 360 7.14 4.20 -11.07
N ASP A 361 8.17 4.37 -11.88
CA ASP A 361 8.43 3.53 -13.05
C ASP A 361 9.42 2.43 -12.67
N ILE A 362 8.92 1.19 -12.58
CA ILE A 362 9.70 0.02 -12.19
C ILE A 362 9.82 -0.95 -13.36
N THR A 363 11.05 -1.28 -13.75
CA THR A 363 11.36 -2.30 -14.74
C THR A 363 12.20 -3.40 -14.12
N VAL A 364 11.75 -4.66 -14.24
CA VAL A 364 12.45 -5.84 -13.74
C VAL A 364 12.66 -6.82 -14.90
N SER A 365 13.88 -7.26 -15.09
CA SER A 365 14.24 -8.19 -16.16
C SER A 365 14.97 -9.42 -15.61
N ASN A 366 14.68 -10.62 -16.15
CA ASN A 366 15.40 -11.86 -15.89
C ASN A 366 15.47 -12.27 -14.40
N ALA A 367 14.47 -11.91 -13.59
CA ALA A 367 14.46 -12.11 -12.14
C ALA A 367 13.47 -13.20 -11.72
N VAL A 368 13.72 -13.78 -10.52
CA VAL A 368 12.82 -14.67 -9.82
C VAL A 368 12.12 -13.89 -8.71
N LEU A 369 10.81 -13.83 -8.78
CA LEU A 369 9.95 -13.01 -7.91
C LEU A 369 8.98 -13.94 -7.16
N THR A 370 8.99 -13.93 -5.83
CA THR A 370 8.15 -14.84 -5.03
C THR A 370 7.43 -14.10 -3.92
N SER A 371 6.11 -14.21 -3.88
CA SER A 371 5.28 -13.80 -2.74
C SER A 371 4.61 -15.03 -2.12
N THR A 372 4.65 -15.14 -0.80
CA THR A 372 4.07 -16.27 -0.07
C THR A 372 2.88 -15.87 0.81
N MET A 373 2.50 -14.60 0.84
CA MET A 373 1.41 -14.12 1.69
C MET A 373 0.63 -12.93 1.12
N SER A 374 1.16 -12.26 0.12
CA SER A 374 0.61 -11.04 -0.47
C SER A 374 0.61 -11.12 -1.99
N GLU A 375 0.25 -10.05 -2.64
CA GLU A 375 0.29 -9.88 -4.10
C GLU A 375 1.72 -10.08 -4.64
N GLY A 376 1.85 -10.41 -5.93
CA GLY A 376 3.13 -10.37 -6.64
C GLY A 376 3.53 -8.94 -6.97
N ALA A 377 2.59 -8.16 -7.49
CA ALA A 377 2.81 -6.76 -7.82
C ALA A 377 1.58 -5.90 -7.52
N VAL A 378 1.83 -4.70 -7.04
CA VAL A 378 0.80 -3.67 -6.78
C VAL A 378 1.23 -2.37 -7.44
N ILE A 379 0.33 -1.77 -8.22
CA ILE A 379 0.56 -0.50 -8.89
C ILE A 379 -0.47 0.51 -8.41
N GLU A 380 0.01 1.61 -7.83
CA GLU A 380 -0.85 2.68 -7.35
C GLU A 380 -0.81 3.89 -8.28
N GLY A 381 -1.98 4.31 -8.76
CA GLY A 381 -2.14 5.53 -9.55
C GLY A 381 -1.42 5.51 -10.90
N LYS A 382 -0.94 6.68 -11.33
CA LYS A 382 -0.27 6.92 -12.60
C LYS A 382 1.17 6.38 -12.61
N ASN A 383 1.34 5.08 -12.40
CA ASN A 383 2.66 4.47 -12.29
C ASN A 383 2.75 3.18 -13.10
N SER A 384 3.93 2.60 -13.18
CA SER A 384 4.15 1.45 -14.04
C SER A 384 4.98 0.34 -13.39
N ILE A 385 4.71 -0.90 -13.83
CA ILE A 385 5.60 -2.06 -13.66
C ILE A 385 5.75 -2.73 -15.02
N THR A 386 7.00 -2.93 -15.43
CA THR A 386 7.34 -3.72 -16.61
C THR A 386 8.19 -4.91 -16.20
N LEU A 387 7.75 -6.12 -16.54
CA LEU A 387 8.46 -7.37 -16.30
C LEU A 387 8.94 -7.97 -17.63
N ASN A 388 10.23 -8.24 -17.76
CA ASN A 388 10.80 -8.86 -18.95
C ASN A 388 11.40 -10.21 -18.58
N ASN A 389 10.87 -11.30 -19.15
CA ASN A 389 11.38 -12.66 -18.93
C ASN A 389 11.53 -13.03 -17.45
N CYS A 390 10.62 -12.59 -16.59
CA CYS A 390 10.62 -12.88 -15.15
C CYS A 390 9.86 -14.16 -14.83
N GLN A 391 10.23 -14.81 -13.72
CA GLN A 391 9.49 -15.92 -13.12
C GLN A 391 8.84 -15.42 -11.85
N MET A 392 7.53 -15.17 -11.90
CA MET A 392 6.77 -14.68 -10.73
C MET A 392 5.85 -15.78 -10.22
N THR A 393 5.96 -16.08 -8.92
CA THR A 393 5.05 -16.97 -8.19
C THR A 393 4.39 -16.22 -7.06
N VAL A 394 3.07 -16.27 -7.01
CA VAL A 394 2.25 -15.53 -6.05
C VAL A 394 1.37 -16.49 -5.26
N SER A 395 1.37 -16.32 -3.94
CA SER A 395 0.45 -16.98 -3.02
C SER A 395 -0.13 -15.93 -2.07
N ASN A 396 -1.15 -15.21 -2.52
CA ASN A 396 -1.82 -14.21 -1.71
C ASN A 396 -2.84 -14.89 -0.78
N THR A 397 -2.50 -15.03 0.49
CA THR A 397 -3.32 -15.74 1.49
C THR A 397 -4.05 -14.83 2.45
N ARG A 398 -3.78 -13.53 2.41
CA ARG A 398 -4.35 -12.57 3.36
C ARG A 398 -4.60 -11.22 2.70
N ARG A 399 -5.85 -10.80 2.72
CA ARG A 399 -6.25 -9.46 2.30
C ARG A 399 -5.52 -8.40 3.12
N ASN A 400 -5.15 -7.32 2.47
CA ASN A 400 -4.50 -6.17 3.09
C ASN A 400 -5.41 -4.93 3.08
N SER A 401 -5.36 -4.13 4.14
CA SER A 401 -6.07 -2.86 4.25
C SER A 401 -7.56 -2.98 3.89
N TYR A 402 -8.03 -2.22 2.92
CA TYR A 402 -9.42 -2.19 2.44
C TYR A 402 -9.73 -3.24 1.38
N ALA A 403 -8.74 -4.02 0.91
CA ALA A 403 -8.94 -5.04 -0.12
C ALA A 403 -10.02 -6.05 0.28
N GLN A 404 -10.97 -6.29 -0.61
CA GLN A 404 -12.04 -7.27 -0.44
C GLN A 404 -11.78 -8.56 -1.20
N PHE A 405 -10.78 -8.58 -2.07
CA PHE A 405 -10.37 -9.72 -2.87
C PHE A 405 -8.98 -10.21 -2.47
N LEU A 406 -8.67 -11.43 -2.90
CA LEU A 406 -7.31 -11.94 -3.00
C LEU A 406 -6.93 -11.90 -4.48
N ASP A 407 -5.75 -11.42 -4.78
CA ASP A 407 -5.29 -11.25 -6.16
C ASP A 407 -3.78 -11.45 -6.31
N GLY A 408 -3.36 -11.74 -7.54
CA GLY A 408 -1.95 -11.89 -7.90
C GLY A 408 -1.31 -10.55 -8.21
N ILE A 409 -1.96 -9.78 -9.09
CA ILE A 409 -1.52 -8.45 -9.53
C ILE A 409 -2.65 -7.46 -9.32
N MET A 410 -2.42 -6.39 -8.58
CA MET A 410 -3.40 -5.36 -8.29
C MET A 410 -3.02 -4.02 -8.91
N LEU A 411 -3.97 -3.40 -9.61
CA LEU A 411 -3.87 -2.04 -10.13
C LEU A 411 -4.97 -1.19 -9.51
N PHE A 412 -4.60 -0.13 -8.78
CA PHE A 412 -5.57 0.65 -8.04
C PHE A 412 -5.15 2.10 -7.79
N GLN A 413 -6.06 2.89 -7.25
CA GLN A 413 -5.79 4.21 -6.70
C GLN A 413 -6.23 4.24 -5.25
N SER A 414 -5.30 4.50 -4.34
CA SER A 414 -5.62 4.63 -2.91
C SER A 414 -6.22 5.99 -2.56
N PHE A 415 -6.62 6.14 -1.30
CA PHE A 415 -7.05 7.42 -0.73
C PHE A 415 -5.91 8.29 -0.19
N SER A 416 -4.69 7.74 -0.09
CA SER A 416 -3.54 8.42 0.53
C SER A 416 -3.13 9.69 -0.21
N GLY A 417 -3.33 9.72 -1.54
CA GLY A 417 -2.83 10.78 -2.41
C GLY A 417 -1.31 10.76 -2.57
N ASP A 418 -0.65 9.66 -2.24
CA ASP A 418 0.80 9.49 -2.39
C ASP A 418 1.21 9.26 -3.84
N ALA A 419 0.32 8.65 -4.63
CA ALA A 419 0.45 8.53 -6.07
C ALA A 419 -0.49 9.50 -6.80
N ALA A 420 -0.01 10.09 -7.90
CA ALA A 420 -0.83 10.91 -8.78
C ALA A 420 -1.91 10.06 -9.46
N LYS A 421 -3.10 10.63 -9.62
CA LYS A 421 -4.17 9.99 -10.39
C LYS A 421 -3.79 9.92 -11.87
N GLY A 422 -4.13 8.80 -12.50
CA GLY A 422 -3.88 8.57 -13.92
C GLY A 422 -3.95 7.09 -14.26
N ASN A 423 -3.44 6.74 -15.45
CA ASN A 423 -3.45 5.35 -15.89
C ASN A 423 -2.37 4.55 -15.17
N SER A 424 -2.76 3.42 -14.59
CA SER A 424 -1.84 2.43 -14.05
C SER A 424 -1.40 1.47 -15.15
N HIS A 425 -0.12 1.18 -15.28
CA HIS A 425 0.40 0.33 -16.35
C HIS A 425 1.09 -0.91 -15.82
N PHE A 426 0.65 -2.07 -16.28
CA PHE A 426 1.35 -3.34 -16.07
C PHE A 426 1.70 -3.95 -17.43
N THR A 427 2.97 -4.21 -17.67
CA THR A 427 3.44 -4.86 -18.89
C THR A 427 4.28 -6.08 -18.52
N MET A 428 4.00 -7.22 -19.14
CA MET A 428 4.85 -8.41 -19.00
C MET A 428 5.17 -8.99 -20.37
N ASN A 429 6.46 -9.14 -20.63
CA ASN A 429 7.01 -9.67 -21.87
C ASN A 429 7.72 -11.00 -21.59
N GLY A 430 7.16 -12.11 -22.07
CA GLY A 430 7.66 -13.45 -21.81
C GLY A 430 7.68 -13.83 -20.33
N GLY A 431 8.34 -14.93 -20.00
CA GLY A 431 8.43 -15.43 -18.64
C GLY A 431 7.18 -16.17 -18.17
N THR A 432 7.04 -16.31 -16.85
CA THR A 432 5.92 -17.04 -16.23
C THR A 432 5.31 -16.21 -15.10
N LEU A 433 3.99 -16.10 -15.08
CA LEU A 433 3.22 -15.58 -13.97
C LEU A 433 2.33 -16.70 -13.43
N LYS A 434 2.65 -17.17 -12.22
CA LYS A 434 1.92 -18.22 -11.51
C LYS A 434 1.20 -17.62 -10.32
N ASN A 435 -0.13 -17.75 -10.29
CA ASN A 435 -0.97 -17.36 -9.16
C ASN A 435 -1.59 -18.60 -8.52
N GLN A 436 -1.47 -18.72 -7.20
CA GLN A 436 -1.98 -19.89 -6.49
C GLN A 436 -3.37 -19.67 -5.89
N GLN A 437 -3.76 -18.42 -5.64
CA GLN A 437 -5.03 -18.09 -4.98
C GLN A 437 -5.57 -16.74 -5.43
N GLY A 438 -6.89 -16.65 -5.55
CA GLY A 438 -7.60 -15.45 -5.91
C GLY A 438 -7.52 -15.09 -7.40
N HIS A 439 -7.87 -13.87 -7.72
CA HIS A 439 -7.89 -13.37 -9.10
C HIS A 439 -6.45 -13.17 -9.60
N LEU A 440 -6.16 -13.54 -10.85
CA LEU A 440 -4.81 -13.33 -11.38
C LEU A 440 -4.50 -11.83 -11.51
N PHE A 441 -5.46 -11.06 -12.05
CA PHE A 441 -5.42 -9.59 -12.09
C PHE A 441 -6.66 -9.00 -11.43
N HIS A 442 -6.47 -7.91 -10.68
CA HIS A 442 -7.57 -7.13 -10.12
C HIS A 442 -7.39 -5.65 -10.38
N VAL A 443 -8.43 -5.00 -10.90
CA VAL A 443 -8.46 -3.56 -11.21
C VAL A 443 -9.59 -2.90 -10.45
N THR A 444 -9.25 -1.91 -9.63
CA THR A 444 -10.23 -1.14 -8.88
C THR A 444 -9.80 0.33 -8.72
N ASN A 445 -10.78 1.23 -8.76
CA ASN A 445 -10.59 2.66 -8.50
C ASN A 445 -9.51 3.33 -9.37
N THR A 446 -9.26 2.82 -10.59
CA THR A 446 -8.26 3.35 -11.53
C THR A 446 -8.66 3.08 -12.97
N ASN A 447 -7.92 3.65 -13.92
CA ASN A 447 -7.89 3.24 -15.31
C ASN A 447 -6.59 2.45 -15.56
N ALA A 448 -6.67 1.14 -15.66
CA ALA A 448 -5.54 0.25 -15.82
C ALA A 448 -5.30 -0.10 -17.29
N ILE A 449 -4.02 -0.20 -17.67
CA ILE A 449 -3.59 -0.73 -18.96
C ILE A 449 -2.69 -1.93 -18.68
N ILE A 450 -3.14 -3.13 -19.03
CA ILE A 450 -2.42 -4.39 -18.85
C ILE A 450 -2.02 -4.88 -20.24
N THR A 451 -0.73 -5.12 -20.45
CA THR A 451 -0.21 -5.68 -21.69
C THR A 451 0.56 -6.97 -21.40
N LEU A 452 0.12 -8.07 -22.01
CA LEU A 452 0.72 -9.38 -21.89
C LEU A 452 1.24 -9.81 -23.28
N ASN A 453 2.52 -10.12 -23.35
CA ASN A 453 3.17 -10.49 -24.60
C ASN A 453 3.90 -11.83 -24.43
N GLY A 454 3.31 -12.93 -24.90
CA GLY A 454 3.88 -14.27 -24.85
C GLY A 454 4.20 -14.78 -23.45
N VAL A 455 3.41 -14.40 -22.45
CA VAL A 455 3.59 -14.78 -21.04
C VAL A 455 2.96 -16.13 -20.79
N LYS A 456 3.67 -17.03 -20.09
CA LYS A 456 3.06 -18.25 -19.56
C LYS A 456 2.27 -17.91 -18.30
N LEU A 457 0.95 -17.86 -18.42
CA LEU A 457 0.04 -17.67 -17.28
C LEU A 457 -0.30 -19.03 -16.67
N VAL A 458 -0.25 -19.14 -15.34
CA VAL A 458 -0.66 -20.31 -14.58
C VAL A 458 -1.52 -19.84 -13.42
N ASN A 459 -2.83 -20.05 -13.52
CA ASN A 459 -3.75 -19.74 -12.45
C ASN A 459 -4.22 -21.04 -11.77
N GLU A 460 -3.84 -21.25 -10.50
CA GLU A 460 -4.18 -22.46 -9.74
C GLU A 460 -5.42 -22.26 -8.86
N ASP A 461 -6.00 -21.04 -8.83
CA ASP A 461 -7.24 -20.81 -8.10
C ASP A 461 -8.42 -21.52 -8.78
N PRO A 462 -9.23 -22.29 -8.03
CA PRO A 462 -10.35 -23.05 -8.60
C PRO A 462 -11.40 -22.20 -9.32
N ALA A 463 -11.56 -20.93 -8.97
CA ALA A 463 -12.50 -20.03 -9.64
C ALA A 463 -12.00 -19.57 -11.01
N MET A 464 -10.69 -19.78 -11.29
CA MET A 464 -10.08 -19.46 -12.58
C MET A 464 -10.38 -18.03 -13.06
N VAL A 465 -10.35 -17.03 -12.14
CA VAL A 465 -10.56 -15.64 -12.52
C VAL A 465 -9.26 -15.07 -13.08
N LEU A 466 -9.24 -14.79 -14.38
CA LEU A 466 -8.13 -14.15 -15.07
C LEU A 466 -8.01 -12.67 -14.72
N LEU A 467 -9.13 -11.95 -14.80
CA LEU A 467 -9.20 -10.52 -14.54
C LEU A 467 -10.53 -10.16 -13.87
N SER A 468 -10.48 -9.35 -12.83
CA SER A 468 -11.67 -8.67 -12.32
C SER A 468 -11.50 -7.15 -12.40
N VAL A 469 -12.55 -6.49 -12.88
CA VAL A 469 -12.65 -5.02 -12.97
C VAL A 469 -13.91 -4.63 -12.23
N CYS A 470 -13.79 -4.22 -10.97
CA CYS A 470 -14.95 -3.97 -10.13
C CYS A 470 -14.63 -3.08 -8.94
N ALA A 471 -15.68 -2.64 -8.24
CA ALA A 471 -15.56 -1.94 -6.98
C ALA A 471 -14.89 -2.81 -5.92
N ASP A 472 -14.05 -2.19 -5.10
CA ASP A 472 -13.41 -2.76 -3.93
C ASP A 472 -13.48 -1.72 -2.78
N GLY A 473 -12.62 -1.82 -1.80
CA GLY A 473 -12.55 -0.90 -0.67
C GLY A 473 -12.15 0.54 -1.01
N TRP A 474 -11.78 0.82 -2.24
CA TRP A 474 -11.43 2.16 -2.75
C TRP A 474 -12.45 2.62 -3.80
N GLN A 475 -12.78 3.92 -3.80
CA GLN A 475 -13.80 4.49 -4.67
C GLN A 475 -13.44 5.91 -5.12
N GLY A 476 -14.01 6.36 -6.25
CA GLY A 476 -13.97 7.75 -6.70
C GLY A 476 -13.24 8.00 -8.01
N ALA A 477 -12.49 7.03 -8.56
CA ALA A 477 -11.83 7.14 -9.87
C ALA A 477 -12.45 6.24 -10.96
N GLY A 478 -13.43 5.40 -10.59
CA GLY A 478 -14.04 4.39 -11.47
C GLY A 478 -13.19 3.13 -11.57
N ASN A 479 -13.70 2.12 -12.28
CA ASN A 479 -13.04 0.84 -12.46
C ASN A 479 -12.95 0.59 -13.96
N LYS A 480 -11.80 0.87 -14.56
CA LYS A 480 -11.59 0.71 -16.01
C LYS A 480 -10.33 -0.06 -16.29
N ALA A 481 -10.39 -0.96 -17.26
CA ALA A 481 -9.24 -1.72 -17.71
C ALA A 481 -9.17 -1.79 -19.24
N THR A 482 -7.95 -1.75 -19.74
CA THR A 482 -7.58 -2.20 -21.08
C THR A 482 -6.67 -3.41 -20.93
N LEU A 483 -7.05 -4.55 -21.50
CA LEU A 483 -6.23 -5.75 -21.55
C LEU A 483 -5.80 -6.00 -22.99
N ASN A 484 -4.52 -5.86 -23.25
CA ASN A 484 -3.89 -6.14 -24.53
C ASN A 484 -3.18 -7.48 -24.48
N ALA A 485 -3.60 -8.44 -25.28
CA ALA A 485 -2.99 -9.75 -25.45
C ALA A 485 -2.25 -9.79 -26.78
N VAL A 486 -0.92 -9.97 -26.76
CA VAL A 486 -0.06 -9.99 -27.94
C VAL A 486 0.65 -11.35 -28.01
N SER A 487 0.41 -12.15 -29.01
CA SER A 487 0.92 -13.54 -29.09
C SER A 487 0.67 -14.31 -27.79
N GLN A 488 -0.52 -14.13 -27.18
CA GLN A 488 -0.81 -14.51 -25.80
C GLN A 488 -1.94 -15.54 -25.71
N GLN A 489 -1.76 -16.54 -24.87
CA GLN A 489 -2.85 -17.42 -24.44
C GLN A 489 -3.45 -16.87 -23.13
N LEU A 490 -4.76 -16.63 -23.15
CA LEU A 490 -5.54 -16.22 -21.99
C LEU A 490 -6.49 -17.36 -21.60
N ASP A 491 -6.38 -17.85 -20.37
CA ASP A 491 -7.25 -18.90 -19.83
C ASP A 491 -7.89 -18.41 -18.52
N GLY A 492 -9.22 -18.57 -18.43
CA GLY A 492 -9.98 -18.21 -17.23
C GLY A 492 -11.04 -17.14 -17.51
N ASN A 493 -11.84 -16.86 -16.49
CA ASN A 493 -12.98 -15.96 -16.61
C ASN A 493 -12.59 -14.50 -16.38
N ILE A 494 -13.25 -13.60 -17.10
CA ILE A 494 -13.12 -12.16 -16.90
C ILE A 494 -14.42 -11.66 -16.24
N LEU A 495 -14.27 -10.93 -15.14
CA LEU A 495 -15.38 -10.38 -14.37
C LEU A 495 -15.38 -8.86 -14.45
N VAL A 496 -16.46 -8.28 -14.96
CA VAL A 496 -16.62 -6.83 -15.12
C VAL A 496 -17.88 -6.39 -14.42
N GLY A 497 -17.74 -5.67 -13.30
CA GLY A 497 -18.89 -5.22 -12.51
C GLY A 497 -19.74 -4.17 -13.22
N SER A 498 -20.98 -3.97 -12.78
CA SER A 498 -21.99 -3.09 -13.42
C SER A 498 -21.49 -1.67 -13.70
N ASP A 499 -20.69 -1.10 -12.78
CA ASP A 499 -20.13 0.26 -12.90
C ASP A 499 -18.68 0.27 -13.42
N SER A 500 -18.32 -0.74 -14.22
CA SER A 500 -16.96 -0.96 -14.68
C SER A 500 -16.87 -1.06 -16.20
N GLU A 501 -15.68 -0.80 -16.73
CA GLU A 501 -15.44 -0.83 -18.17
C GLU A 501 -14.21 -1.68 -18.49
N LEU A 502 -14.30 -2.52 -19.51
CA LEU A 502 -13.19 -3.30 -20.07
C LEU A 502 -13.09 -3.11 -21.57
N THR A 503 -11.89 -2.86 -22.06
CA THR A 503 -11.51 -3.04 -23.46
C THR A 503 -10.54 -4.22 -23.54
N LEU A 504 -10.93 -5.28 -24.24
CA LEU A 504 -10.09 -6.47 -24.47
C LEU A 504 -9.67 -6.51 -25.93
N THR A 505 -8.38 -6.55 -26.20
CA THR A 505 -7.83 -6.64 -27.55
C THR A 505 -6.87 -7.84 -27.65
N LEU A 506 -7.12 -8.72 -28.59
CA LEU A 506 -6.27 -9.85 -28.94
C LEU A 506 -5.63 -9.59 -30.30
N THR A 507 -4.29 -9.70 -30.36
CA THR A 507 -3.49 -9.53 -31.57
C THR A 507 -2.46 -10.66 -31.74
N ASP A 508 -1.89 -10.75 -32.90
CA ASP A 508 -0.76 -11.64 -33.22
C ASP A 508 -1.01 -13.11 -32.85
N GLY A 509 -2.18 -13.64 -33.26
CA GLY A 509 -2.52 -15.04 -33.03
C GLY A 509 -2.85 -15.39 -31.59
N SER A 510 -3.19 -14.41 -30.78
CA SER A 510 -3.62 -14.64 -29.40
C SER A 510 -4.90 -15.45 -29.29
N SER A 511 -5.05 -16.18 -28.20
CA SER A 511 -6.28 -16.94 -27.91
C SER A 511 -6.82 -16.63 -26.53
N PHE A 512 -8.15 -16.64 -26.43
CA PHE A 512 -8.84 -16.55 -25.14
C PHE A 512 -9.74 -17.77 -24.97
N THR A 513 -9.60 -18.47 -23.85
CA THR A 513 -10.50 -19.55 -23.42
C THR A 513 -11.13 -19.13 -22.10
N GLY A 514 -12.40 -18.77 -22.14
CA GLY A 514 -13.08 -18.23 -20.97
C GLY A 514 -14.39 -17.53 -21.29
N SER A 515 -15.05 -17.07 -20.25
CA SER A 515 -16.29 -16.28 -20.34
C SER A 515 -16.07 -14.87 -19.80
N ILE A 516 -16.95 -13.95 -20.17
CA ILE A 516 -17.01 -12.59 -19.61
C ILE A 516 -18.37 -12.40 -18.96
N GLY A 517 -18.39 -12.00 -17.69
CA GLY A 517 -19.62 -11.82 -16.94
C GLY A 517 -19.49 -10.79 -15.83
N GLY A 518 -20.61 -10.48 -15.16
CA GLY A 518 -20.67 -9.45 -14.11
C GLY A 518 -21.11 -9.97 -12.74
N ASN A 519 -21.24 -11.28 -12.58
CA ASN A 519 -21.60 -11.87 -11.29
C ASN A 519 -20.35 -12.01 -10.42
N ILE A 520 -20.16 -11.08 -9.50
CA ILE A 520 -18.95 -10.93 -8.71
C ILE A 520 -19.26 -11.03 -7.22
N THR A 521 -18.54 -11.93 -6.56
CA THR A 521 -18.59 -12.10 -5.10
C THR A 521 -17.19 -11.90 -4.53
N ASN A 522 -17.07 -11.13 -3.44
CA ASN A 522 -15.78 -10.91 -2.79
C ASN A 522 -15.36 -12.10 -1.89
N ALA A 523 -14.14 -12.04 -1.37
CA ALA A 523 -13.58 -13.11 -0.52
C ALA A 523 -14.33 -13.32 0.80
N ALA A 524 -15.24 -12.42 1.19
CA ALA A 524 -16.11 -12.58 2.36
C ALA A 524 -17.47 -13.20 2.01
N GLY A 525 -17.72 -13.52 0.72
CA GLY A 525 -18.99 -14.04 0.24
C GLY A 525 -20.06 -12.98 -0.05
N ASN A 526 -19.72 -11.70 -0.03
CA ASN A 526 -20.67 -10.63 -0.33
C ASN A 526 -20.73 -10.39 -1.84
N THR A 527 -21.94 -10.21 -2.37
CA THR A 527 -22.16 -9.82 -3.76
C THR A 527 -21.70 -8.39 -4.01
N VAL A 528 -20.79 -8.20 -4.95
CA VAL A 528 -20.27 -6.91 -5.39
C VAL A 528 -21.01 -6.42 -6.62
N SER A 529 -21.35 -7.33 -7.55
CA SER A 529 -22.10 -7.04 -8.76
C SER A 529 -22.90 -8.27 -9.19
N THR A 530 -23.99 -8.06 -9.94
CA THR A 530 -24.81 -9.11 -10.56
C THR A 530 -24.95 -8.93 -12.07
N GLU A 531 -24.51 -7.78 -12.59
CA GLU A 531 -24.65 -7.42 -14.01
C GLU A 531 -23.28 -7.11 -14.61
N THR A 532 -23.12 -7.45 -15.87
CA THR A 532 -21.90 -7.15 -16.62
C THR A 532 -21.87 -5.67 -16.99
N GLY A 533 -20.76 -5.01 -16.71
CA GLY A 533 -20.50 -3.64 -17.10
C GLY A 533 -20.25 -3.49 -18.60
N LYS A 534 -19.64 -2.36 -18.98
CA LYS A 534 -19.32 -2.12 -20.38
C LYS A 534 -18.11 -2.94 -20.80
N VAL A 535 -18.25 -3.75 -21.85
CA VAL A 535 -17.18 -4.60 -22.38
C VAL A 535 -17.08 -4.47 -23.89
N ASP A 536 -15.94 -4.01 -24.37
CA ASP A 536 -15.62 -3.90 -25.79
C ASP A 536 -14.52 -4.92 -26.12
N VAL A 537 -14.77 -5.83 -27.07
CA VAL A 537 -13.84 -6.89 -27.46
C VAL A 537 -13.42 -6.74 -28.91
N THR A 538 -12.11 -6.81 -29.16
CA THR A 538 -11.52 -6.84 -30.50
C THR A 538 -10.68 -8.10 -30.68
N LEU A 539 -10.95 -8.86 -31.74
CA LEU A 539 -10.13 -9.98 -32.19
C LEU A 539 -9.54 -9.62 -33.57
N ASP A 540 -8.22 -9.48 -33.62
CA ASP A 540 -7.50 -9.34 -34.87
C ASP A 540 -7.47 -10.66 -35.66
N GLU A 541 -7.07 -10.60 -36.93
CA GLU A 541 -6.92 -11.77 -37.77
C GLU A 541 -6.00 -12.83 -37.11
N GLY A 542 -6.44 -14.08 -37.18
CA GLY A 542 -5.72 -15.21 -36.56
C GLY A 542 -5.91 -15.39 -35.04
N CYS A 543 -6.60 -14.46 -34.37
CA CYS A 543 -6.96 -14.62 -32.96
C CYS A 543 -8.23 -15.47 -32.81
N THR A 544 -8.36 -16.14 -31.66
CA THR A 544 -9.51 -17.02 -31.39
C THR A 544 -10.07 -16.80 -29.99
N TRP A 545 -11.37 -17.08 -29.85
CA TRP A 545 -12.04 -17.08 -28.54
C TRP A 545 -12.88 -18.36 -28.39
N ASN A 546 -12.61 -19.13 -27.33
CA ASN A 546 -13.37 -20.34 -26.97
C ASN A 546 -14.23 -20.01 -25.75
N LEU A 547 -15.55 -20.01 -25.91
CA LEU A 547 -16.47 -19.75 -24.79
C LEU A 547 -16.49 -20.92 -23.81
N THR A 548 -16.57 -20.62 -22.52
CA THR A 548 -16.71 -21.60 -21.43
C THR A 548 -18.01 -21.44 -20.65
N ALA A 549 -18.74 -20.34 -20.88
CA ALA A 549 -20.08 -20.08 -20.38
C ALA A 549 -20.75 -19.00 -21.23
N ASP A 550 -22.05 -18.81 -21.03
CA ASP A 550 -22.78 -17.70 -21.65
C ASP A 550 -22.13 -16.38 -21.31
N THR A 551 -21.96 -15.54 -22.32
CA THR A 551 -21.14 -14.34 -22.24
C THR A 551 -21.89 -13.13 -22.77
N TYR A 552 -21.76 -12.00 -22.07
CA TYR A 552 -22.44 -10.75 -22.37
C TYR A 552 -21.41 -9.63 -22.54
N ILE A 553 -21.38 -9.00 -23.72
CA ILE A 553 -20.49 -7.87 -24.03
C ILE A 553 -21.27 -6.72 -24.69
N THR A 554 -20.67 -5.53 -24.67
CA THR A 554 -21.27 -4.32 -25.24
C THR A 554 -21.02 -4.22 -26.74
N SER A 555 -19.79 -4.48 -27.19
CA SER A 555 -19.42 -4.44 -28.60
C SER A 555 -18.39 -5.50 -28.96
N PHE A 556 -18.41 -5.92 -30.22
CA PHE A 556 -17.47 -6.87 -30.80
C PHE A 556 -16.93 -6.34 -32.12
N THR A 557 -15.64 -6.41 -32.31
CA THR A 557 -14.96 -6.11 -33.57
C THR A 557 -14.09 -7.30 -33.96
N GLY A 558 -14.24 -7.82 -35.15
CA GLY A 558 -13.51 -8.97 -35.67
C GLY A 558 -14.39 -9.93 -36.45
N ASP A 559 -13.86 -11.11 -36.79
CA ASP A 559 -14.61 -12.17 -37.47
C ASP A 559 -15.21 -13.15 -36.44
N ALA A 560 -16.53 -13.20 -36.35
CA ALA A 560 -17.25 -14.07 -35.43
C ALA A 560 -17.01 -15.58 -35.70
N SER A 561 -16.52 -15.95 -36.86
CA SER A 561 -16.14 -17.35 -37.16
C SER A 561 -14.91 -17.82 -36.41
N HIS A 562 -14.16 -16.90 -35.81
CA HIS A 562 -13.02 -17.20 -34.92
C HIS A 562 -13.45 -17.43 -33.45
N ILE A 563 -14.74 -17.31 -33.15
CA ILE A 563 -15.31 -17.59 -31.86
C ILE A 563 -15.96 -18.96 -31.87
N LYS A 564 -15.54 -19.86 -31.00
CA LYS A 564 -16.17 -21.17 -30.79
C LYS A 564 -17.17 -21.07 -29.64
N SER A 565 -18.43 -21.37 -29.92
CA SER A 565 -19.50 -21.30 -28.92
C SER A 565 -19.39 -22.39 -27.87
N ASN A 566 -18.94 -23.59 -28.23
CA ASN A 566 -18.95 -24.77 -27.36
C ASN A 566 -20.32 -25.04 -26.70
N GLY A 567 -21.43 -24.66 -27.38
CA GLY A 567 -22.79 -24.76 -26.85
C GLY A 567 -23.24 -23.60 -25.96
N HIS A 568 -22.44 -22.54 -25.85
CA HIS A 568 -22.78 -21.32 -25.10
C HIS A 568 -23.18 -20.17 -25.98
N CYS A 569 -23.90 -19.21 -25.43
CA CYS A 569 -24.37 -18.02 -26.10
C CYS A 569 -23.44 -16.83 -25.91
N LEU A 570 -23.11 -16.13 -27.00
CA LEU A 570 -22.48 -14.80 -26.96
C LEU A 570 -23.51 -13.73 -27.29
N SER A 571 -23.83 -12.89 -26.32
CA SER A 571 -24.71 -11.75 -26.50
C SER A 571 -23.92 -10.45 -26.64
N VAL A 572 -24.13 -9.72 -27.72
CA VAL A 572 -23.55 -8.41 -28.01
C VAL A 572 -24.64 -7.37 -27.95
N ASN A 573 -24.59 -6.47 -26.98
CA ASN A 573 -25.61 -5.45 -26.74
C ASN A 573 -27.05 -6.04 -26.75
N GLY A 574 -27.23 -7.15 -26.02
CA GLY A 574 -28.50 -7.85 -25.87
C GLY A 574 -28.98 -8.65 -27.10
N LYS A 575 -28.14 -8.79 -28.12
CA LYS A 575 -28.43 -9.61 -29.31
C LYS A 575 -27.44 -10.75 -29.43
N GLU A 576 -27.95 -11.95 -29.69
CA GLU A 576 -27.09 -13.11 -29.91
C GLU A 576 -26.23 -12.92 -31.16
N LEU A 577 -24.92 -13.08 -31.02
CA LEU A 577 -23.97 -13.13 -32.13
C LEU A 577 -23.78 -14.59 -32.55
N LYS A 578 -24.05 -14.87 -33.83
CA LYS A 578 -23.79 -16.20 -34.39
C LYS A 578 -22.29 -16.45 -34.45
N THR A 579 -21.85 -17.47 -33.75
CA THR A 579 -20.47 -17.92 -33.66
C THR A 579 -20.32 -19.30 -34.29
N LYS A 580 -19.13 -19.81 -34.38
CA LYS A 580 -18.87 -21.18 -34.85
C LYS A 580 -19.24 -22.16 -33.73
N GLU A 581 -19.91 -23.28 -34.10
CA GLU A 581 -20.16 -24.41 -33.19
C GLU A 581 -18.89 -25.15 -32.80
#